data_b3e2812eadb42c115f10f5911c736add
#
_entry.id   b3e2812eadb42c115f10f5911c736add
#
_cell.length_a   1.000
_cell.length_b   1.000
_cell.length_c   1.000
_cell.angle_alpha   90.00
_cell.angle_beta   90.00
_cell.angle_gamma   90.00
#
_symmetry.space_group_name_H-M   'P 1'
#
loop_
_entity.id
_entity.type
_entity.pdbx_description
1 polymer ?
#
loop_
_entity_poly.entity_id
_entity_poly.type
_entity_poly.pdbx_seq_one_letter_code
_entity_poly.pdbx_strand_id
1 'polypeptide(L)'
;NQGIFDAIRIEAPLGSFVNCVTPAPVAMRANTWQRVVDVVIGALANALPEQVVGAANGANTSAVFTGIDPRSGKQYVYLETLGGGMGGRATKDGKDGVQVNITNTSNLPVEAIEMEYPLRVEDYALIEDSGGAGTHRGGMGIRRSIRPVGHMCEFNGVGERFRHQPWGIFGGTSGAQGAFHIETHDVEKVSLTSKASRVKLWPENIVVISTPGAGGYGTPKNRTKDALRQDLASGKFTEDFLNKHYKNNT
;
A
#
# COMPACT_ATOMS: atom_id res chain seq x y z
N ASN A 1 -16.75 22.44 -10.63
CA ASN A 1 -16.78 21.57 -9.43
C ASN A 1 -17.63 22.17 -8.29
N GLN A 2 -17.97 23.48 -8.33
CA GLN A 2 -18.75 24.12 -7.28
C GLN A 2 -20.11 23.43 -7.08
N GLY A 3 -20.81 23.09 -8.14
CA GLY A 3 -22.13 22.46 -8.06
C GLY A 3 -22.20 21.11 -7.34
N ILE A 4 -21.05 20.40 -7.22
CA ILE A 4 -20.97 19.19 -6.38
C ILE A 4 -21.08 19.56 -4.91
N PHE A 5 -20.41 20.63 -4.49
CA PHE A 5 -20.42 21.07 -3.09
C PHE A 5 -21.75 21.66 -2.65
N ASP A 6 -22.56 22.18 -3.59
CA ASP A 6 -23.89 22.69 -3.27
C ASP A 6 -24.85 21.61 -2.74
N ALA A 7 -24.58 20.34 -3.10
CA ALA A 7 -25.35 19.18 -2.62
C ALA A 7 -24.78 18.51 -1.37
N ILE A 8 -23.60 18.94 -0.89
CA ILE A 8 -22.88 18.28 0.20
C ILE A 8 -22.57 19.28 1.32
N ARG A 9 -23.08 19.05 2.51
CA ARG A 9 -22.68 19.79 3.72
C ARG A 9 -21.53 19.07 4.40
N ILE A 10 -20.40 19.73 4.57
CA ILE A 10 -19.23 19.22 5.26
C ILE A 10 -19.11 19.91 6.61
N GLU A 11 -19.11 19.10 7.67
CA GLU A 11 -18.89 19.57 9.03
C GLU A 11 -17.66 18.86 9.61
N ALA A 12 -16.71 19.64 10.14
CA ALA A 12 -15.55 19.13 10.82
C ALA A 12 -15.35 19.94 12.11
N PRO A 13 -15.47 19.33 13.30
CA PRO A 13 -15.30 20.03 14.56
C PRO A 13 -13.92 20.69 14.64
N LEU A 14 -13.90 21.94 15.09
CA LEU A 14 -12.65 22.68 15.30
C LEU A 14 -11.78 21.98 16.34
N GLY A 15 -10.47 21.94 16.12
CA GLY A 15 -9.52 21.24 16.96
C GLY A 15 -9.45 19.72 16.71
N SER A 16 -10.21 19.22 15.73
CA SER A 16 -10.11 17.82 15.31
C SER A 16 -8.93 17.58 14.37
N PHE A 17 -8.61 16.30 14.15
CA PHE A 17 -7.54 15.88 13.24
C PHE A 17 -7.73 16.38 11.79
N VAL A 18 -8.95 16.56 11.34
CA VAL A 18 -9.30 17.04 10.00
C VAL A 18 -9.57 18.54 9.94
N ASN A 19 -9.61 19.22 11.10
CA ASN A 19 -9.83 20.67 11.24
C ASN A 19 -9.02 21.19 12.42
N CYS A 20 -7.70 21.20 12.27
CA CYS A 20 -6.78 21.59 13.35
C CYS A 20 -6.76 23.10 13.59
N VAL A 21 -6.46 23.50 14.83
CA VAL A 21 -6.25 24.90 15.23
C VAL A 21 -4.78 25.27 15.04
N THR A 22 -4.54 26.42 14.46
CA THR A 22 -3.18 26.96 14.27
C THR A 22 -2.61 27.49 15.60
N PRO A 23 -1.30 27.24 15.91
CA PRO A 23 -0.36 26.43 15.16
C PRO A 23 -0.54 24.91 15.40
N ALA A 24 -0.40 24.11 14.35
CA ALA A 24 -0.45 22.66 14.44
C ALA A 24 0.65 22.02 13.56
N PRO A 25 1.31 20.96 14.02
CA PRO A 25 2.24 20.21 13.17
C PRO A 25 1.45 19.43 12.13
N VAL A 26 1.59 19.80 10.87
CA VAL A 26 0.91 19.14 9.76
C VAL A 26 1.93 18.69 8.71
N ALA A 27 1.88 17.39 8.40
CA ALA A 27 2.70 16.78 7.37
C ALA A 27 1.97 15.59 6.76
N MET A 28 2.36 15.17 5.55
CA MET A 28 1.84 13.97 4.87
C MET A 28 0.30 13.93 4.81
N ARG A 29 -0.34 15.06 4.59
CA ARG A 29 -1.81 15.19 4.51
C ARG A 29 -2.46 14.23 3.52
N ALA A 30 -1.73 13.83 2.50
CA ALA A 30 -2.21 12.87 1.50
C ALA A 30 -2.62 11.53 2.13
N ASN A 31 -1.93 11.04 3.17
CA ASN A 31 -2.32 9.84 3.91
C ASN A 31 -3.63 10.03 4.67
N THR A 32 -3.85 11.20 5.28
CA THR A 32 -5.12 11.54 5.91
C THR A 32 -6.26 11.55 4.90
N TRP A 33 -6.07 12.17 3.75
CA TRP A 33 -7.10 12.22 2.69
C TRP A 33 -7.46 10.83 2.17
N GLN A 34 -6.51 9.95 2.01
CA GLN A 34 -6.77 8.54 1.67
C GLN A 34 -7.69 7.86 2.70
N ARG A 35 -7.50 8.16 3.99
CA ARG A 35 -8.36 7.62 5.06
C ARG A 35 -9.76 8.19 4.99
N VAL A 36 -9.89 9.49 4.76
CA VAL A 36 -11.20 10.16 4.62
C VAL A 36 -11.99 9.54 3.44
N VAL A 37 -11.34 9.30 2.31
CA VAL A 37 -12.00 8.65 1.15
C VAL A 37 -12.52 7.26 1.52
N ASP A 38 -11.70 6.42 2.16
CA ASP A 38 -12.14 5.08 2.59
C ASP A 38 -13.31 5.14 3.58
N VAL A 39 -13.26 6.08 4.54
CA VAL A 39 -14.33 6.25 5.54
C VAL A 39 -15.66 6.66 4.87
N VAL A 40 -15.62 7.61 3.95
CA VAL A 40 -16.83 8.05 3.22
C VAL A 40 -17.39 6.92 2.37
N ILE A 41 -16.55 6.19 1.62
CA ILE A 41 -16.98 5.03 0.82
C ILE A 41 -17.58 3.95 1.72
N GLY A 42 -16.92 3.65 2.85
CA GLY A 42 -17.40 2.66 3.81
C GLY A 42 -18.73 3.05 4.45
N ALA A 43 -18.93 4.33 4.76
CA ALA A 43 -20.21 4.83 5.32
C ALA A 43 -21.35 4.72 4.31
N LEU A 44 -21.09 4.84 3.02
CA LEU A 44 -22.08 4.71 1.95
C LEU A 44 -22.39 3.26 1.57
N ALA A 45 -21.66 2.28 2.11
CA ALA A 45 -21.76 0.89 1.65
C ALA A 45 -23.18 0.33 1.68
N ASN A 46 -23.93 0.54 2.76
CA ASN A 46 -25.29 0.04 2.88
C ASN A 46 -26.30 0.75 1.95
N ALA A 47 -26.03 2.03 1.61
CA ALA A 47 -26.91 2.81 0.76
C ALA A 47 -26.64 2.58 -0.74
N LEU A 48 -25.39 2.35 -1.10
CA LEU A 48 -24.93 2.26 -2.49
C LEU A 48 -24.03 1.01 -2.70
N PRO A 49 -24.52 -0.21 -2.41
CA PRO A 49 -23.68 -1.40 -2.39
C PRO A 49 -22.95 -1.65 -3.70
N GLU A 50 -23.54 -1.39 -4.84
CA GLU A 50 -22.94 -1.62 -6.15
C GLU A 50 -21.93 -0.58 -6.58
N GLN A 51 -21.86 0.56 -5.88
CA GLN A 51 -20.99 1.70 -6.23
C GLN A 51 -19.78 1.85 -5.29
N VAL A 52 -19.76 1.12 -4.19
CA VAL A 52 -18.67 1.14 -3.21
C VAL A 52 -17.65 0.03 -3.49
N VAL A 53 -16.49 0.16 -2.84
CA VAL A 53 -15.37 -0.79 -2.96
C VAL A 53 -14.86 -1.18 -1.58
N GLY A 54 -14.21 -2.31 -1.46
CA GLY A 54 -13.44 -2.65 -0.27
C GLY A 54 -12.36 -1.59 0.02
N ALA A 55 -11.90 -1.49 1.25
CA ALA A 55 -10.87 -0.51 1.60
C ALA A 55 -9.59 -0.74 0.79
N ALA A 56 -9.04 0.33 0.27
CA ALA A 56 -7.78 0.29 -0.47
C ALA A 56 -6.56 0.18 0.47
N ASN A 57 -5.36 0.00 -0.10
CA ASN A 57 -4.11 0.14 0.65
C ASN A 57 -4.08 1.46 1.44
N GLY A 58 -4.71 2.48 0.90
CA GLY A 58 -5.02 3.73 1.57
C GLY A 58 -3.79 4.49 2.06
N ALA A 59 -2.70 4.37 1.36
CA ALA A 59 -1.47 5.05 1.67
C ALA A 59 -0.86 5.64 0.41
N ASN A 60 -0.14 6.73 0.59
CA ASN A 60 0.95 7.11 -0.29
C ASN A 60 2.22 6.65 0.41
N THR A 61 2.48 5.34 0.35
CA THR A 61 3.68 4.78 0.95
C THR A 61 4.89 5.46 0.34
N SER A 62 5.61 6.23 1.15
CA SER A 62 6.75 7.01 0.70
C SER A 62 8.04 6.42 1.20
N ALA A 63 9.02 6.33 0.33
CA ALA A 63 10.39 5.93 0.63
C ALA A 63 11.35 7.04 0.20
N VAL A 64 12.18 7.51 1.12
CA VAL A 64 13.19 8.54 0.86
C VAL A 64 14.55 7.99 1.26
N PHE A 65 15.49 8.08 0.33
CA PHE A 65 16.89 7.71 0.54
C PHE A 65 17.76 8.94 0.36
N THR A 66 18.62 9.21 1.33
CA THR A 66 19.54 10.36 1.28
C THR A 66 20.97 9.93 1.61
N GLY A 67 21.93 10.44 0.89
CA GLY A 67 23.34 10.09 1.11
C GLY A 67 24.29 10.94 0.26
N ILE A 68 25.56 10.56 0.30
CA ILE A 68 26.58 11.12 -0.58
C ILE A 68 26.88 10.07 -1.66
N ASP A 69 26.70 10.43 -2.91
CA ASP A 69 27.02 9.55 -4.03
C ASP A 69 28.54 9.34 -4.11
N PRO A 70 29.03 8.11 -3.92
CA PRO A 70 30.46 7.83 -3.94
C PRO A 70 31.11 8.07 -5.31
N ARG A 71 30.32 8.12 -6.41
CA ARG A 71 30.80 8.36 -7.76
C ARG A 71 31.10 9.83 -8.02
N SER A 72 30.33 10.72 -7.43
CA SER A 72 30.42 12.18 -7.69
C SER A 72 30.80 13.01 -6.48
N GLY A 73 30.77 12.45 -5.27
CA GLY A 73 30.95 13.17 -4.01
C GLY A 73 29.81 14.13 -3.67
N LYS A 74 28.70 14.11 -4.42
CA LYS A 74 27.56 15.02 -4.22
C LYS A 74 26.47 14.36 -3.38
N GLN A 75 25.76 15.19 -2.62
CA GLN A 75 24.55 14.75 -1.94
C GLN A 75 23.46 14.40 -2.93
N TYR A 76 22.72 13.32 -2.67
CA TYR A 76 21.51 12.95 -3.39
C TYR A 76 20.31 12.79 -2.45
N VAL A 77 19.14 12.96 -3.01
CA VAL A 77 17.87 12.64 -2.37
C VAL A 77 17.03 11.90 -3.41
N TYR A 78 16.71 10.65 -3.14
CA TYR A 78 15.75 9.88 -3.92
C TYR A 78 14.46 9.73 -3.12
N LEU A 79 13.34 10.12 -3.72
CA LEU A 79 12.01 9.94 -3.13
C LEU A 79 11.10 9.25 -4.14
N GLU A 80 10.42 8.20 -3.70
CA GLU A 80 9.32 7.62 -4.46
C GLU A 80 8.08 7.39 -3.60
N THR A 81 6.93 7.30 -4.26
CA THR A 81 5.68 6.86 -3.67
C THR A 81 5.26 5.55 -4.31
N LEU A 82 4.92 4.57 -3.49
CA LEU A 82 4.58 3.22 -3.90
C LEU A 82 3.08 3.00 -3.84
N GLY A 83 2.53 2.37 -4.88
CA GLY A 83 1.16 1.89 -4.90
C GLY A 83 0.94 0.69 -4.01
N GLY A 84 -0.28 0.17 -4.01
CA GLY A 84 -0.65 -1.04 -3.28
C GLY A 84 -1.95 -1.60 -3.84
N GLY A 85 -2.69 -2.36 -3.05
CA GLY A 85 -3.96 -2.94 -3.50
C GLY A 85 -5.08 -1.90 -3.60
N MET A 86 -5.90 -2.01 -4.63
CA MET A 86 -7.22 -1.37 -4.74
C MET A 86 -8.30 -2.33 -4.24
N GLY A 87 -9.34 -1.84 -3.56
CA GLY A 87 -10.43 -2.68 -3.04
C GLY A 87 -11.20 -3.44 -4.12
N GLY A 88 -11.69 -4.61 -3.76
CA GLY A 88 -12.65 -5.37 -4.57
C GLY A 88 -13.93 -4.56 -4.81
N ARG A 89 -14.55 -4.73 -5.96
CA ARG A 89 -15.73 -3.99 -6.42
C ARG A 89 -16.92 -4.95 -6.61
N ALA A 90 -18.10 -4.42 -6.74
CA ALA A 90 -19.32 -5.21 -6.96
C ALA A 90 -19.23 -6.14 -8.20
N THR A 91 -18.52 -5.73 -9.24
CA THR A 91 -18.48 -6.43 -10.54
C THR A 91 -17.11 -6.90 -10.98
N LYS A 92 -16.06 -6.62 -10.22
CA LYS A 92 -14.68 -7.01 -10.61
C LYS A 92 -13.69 -6.91 -9.45
N ASP A 93 -12.60 -7.64 -9.59
CA ASP A 93 -11.50 -7.65 -8.63
C ASP A 93 -10.86 -6.26 -8.46
N GLY A 94 -10.25 -6.05 -7.31
CA GLY A 94 -9.36 -4.94 -7.07
C GLY A 94 -8.13 -4.99 -7.98
N LYS A 95 -7.59 -3.83 -8.33
CA LYS A 95 -6.34 -3.73 -9.10
C LYS A 95 -5.15 -3.94 -8.18
N ASP A 96 -4.14 -4.63 -8.71
CA ASP A 96 -2.91 -4.95 -7.99
C ASP A 96 -1.89 -3.82 -8.16
N GLY A 97 -1.16 -3.49 -7.11
CA GLY A 97 0.00 -2.61 -7.14
C GLY A 97 -0.24 -1.21 -7.72
N VAL A 98 -1.40 -0.60 -7.46
CA VAL A 98 -1.76 0.69 -8.08
C VAL A 98 -1.82 1.82 -7.06
N GLN A 99 -1.60 3.02 -7.54
CA GLN A 99 -1.94 4.23 -6.80
C GLN A 99 -3.46 4.41 -6.80
N VAL A 100 -4.03 4.71 -5.63
CA VAL A 100 -5.49 4.83 -5.46
C VAL A 100 -5.91 6.25 -5.11
N ASN A 101 -7.19 6.55 -5.37
CA ASN A 101 -7.88 7.78 -4.99
C ASN A 101 -7.19 9.06 -5.50
N ILE A 102 -6.56 9.82 -4.61
CA ILE A 102 -6.01 11.16 -4.87
C ILE A 102 -4.61 11.17 -5.46
N THR A 103 -4.01 10.02 -5.65
CA THR A 103 -2.66 9.89 -6.21
C THR A 103 -2.76 9.77 -7.72
N ASN A 104 -1.79 10.16 -8.44
CA ASN A 104 -1.66 9.96 -9.89
C ASN A 104 -0.17 9.89 -10.22
N THR A 105 0.51 8.91 -9.59
CA THR A 105 1.96 8.76 -9.68
C THR A 105 2.28 7.44 -10.34
N SER A 106 3.31 7.44 -11.18
CA SER A 106 3.94 6.24 -11.72
C SER A 106 5.26 5.99 -11.02
N ASN A 107 5.69 4.74 -10.95
CA ASN A 107 7.00 4.39 -10.44
C ASN A 107 8.09 4.79 -11.43
N LEU A 108 9.24 5.20 -10.92
CA LEU A 108 10.43 5.38 -11.74
C LEU A 108 10.93 3.98 -12.18
N PRO A 109 11.31 3.80 -13.46
CA PRO A 109 11.93 2.56 -13.92
C PRO A 109 13.18 2.19 -13.08
N VAL A 110 13.37 0.91 -12.82
CA VAL A 110 14.49 0.42 -12.01
C VAL A 110 15.83 0.86 -12.58
N GLU A 111 15.97 0.78 -13.89
CA GLU A 111 17.18 1.18 -14.62
C GLU A 111 17.52 2.66 -14.39
N ALA A 112 16.51 3.53 -14.39
CA ALA A 112 16.71 4.95 -14.14
C ALA A 112 17.16 5.21 -12.69
N ILE A 113 16.60 4.48 -11.72
CA ILE A 113 17.01 4.58 -10.32
C ILE A 113 18.49 4.20 -10.16
N GLU A 114 18.88 3.05 -10.71
CA GLU A 114 20.25 2.53 -10.58
C GLU A 114 21.29 3.33 -11.36
N MET A 115 20.86 3.99 -12.44
CA MET A 115 21.73 4.91 -13.20
C MET A 115 21.94 6.24 -12.48
N GLU A 116 20.89 6.83 -11.95
CA GLU A 116 20.94 8.18 -11.37
C GLU A 116 21.43 8.15 -9.92
N TYR A 117 21.02 7.15 -9.15
CA TYR A 117 21.31 7.06 -7.72
C TYR A 117 22.24 5.87 -7.41
N PRO A 118 23.10 5.96 -6.39
CA PRO A 118 23.92 4.84 -5.94
C PRO A 118 23.09 3.86 -5.10
N LEU A 119 21.98 3.44 -5.65
CA LEU A 119 21.01 2.51 -5.06
C LEU A 119 20.82 1.31 -5.99
N ARG A 120 20.48 0.16 -5.42
CA ARG A 120 20.12 -1.04 -6.16
C ARG A 120 18.74 -1.53 -5.74
N VAL A 121 17.92 -1.86 -6.70
CA VAL A 121 16.62 -2.49 -6.49
C VAL A 121 16.80 -4.00 -6.56
N GLU A 122 16.69 -4.68 -5.43
CA GLU A 122 16.89 -6.13 -5.34
C GLU A 122 15.62 -6.91 -5.67
N ASP A 123 14.45 -6.31 -5.41
CA ASP A 123 13.16 -6.93 -5.70
C ASP A 123 12.07 -5.89 -5.95
N TYR A 124 11.19 -6.20 -6.91
CA TYR A 124 10.00 -5.44 -7.19
C TYR A 124 8.90 -6.37 -7.68
N ALA A 125 8.02 -6.78 -6.77
CA ALA A 125 7.02 -7.80 -7.02
C ALA A 125 5.68 -7.49 -6.34
N LEU A 126 4.62 -8.15 -6.79
CA LEU A 126 3.37 -8.22 -6.03
C LEU A 126 3.57 -9.13 -4.81
N ILE A 127 2.91 -8.80 -3.70
CA ILE A 127 2.93 -9.61 -2.49
C ILE A 127 1.83 -10.64 -2.59
N GLU A 128 2.22 -11.90 -2.63
CA GLU A 128 1.33 -13.05 -2.59
C GLU A 128 0.42 -13.02 -1.35
N ASP A 129 -0.82 -13.46 -1.46
CA ASP A 129 -1.81 -13.53 -0.37
C ASP A 129 -2.15 -12.19 0.31
N SER A 130 -1.72 -11.07 -0.27
CA SER A 130 -1.95 -9.76 0.35
C SER A 130 -3.33 -9.17 0.07
N GLY A 131 -4.03 -9.58 -0.99
CA GLY A 131 -5.39 -9.17 -1.28
C GLY A 131 -6.42 -9.91 -0.43
N GLY A 132 -7.43 -9.21 0.09
CA GLY A 132 -8.53 -9.83 0.83
C GLY A 132 -9.39 -10.73 -0.06
N ALA A 133 -9.82 -11.89 0.47
CA ALA A 133 -10.69 -12.80 -0.23
C ALA A 133 -12.12 -12.22 -0.38
N GLY A 134 -12.81 -12.60 -1.44
CA GLY A 134 -14.19 -12.17 -1.72
C GLY A 134 -14.75 -12.82 -2.97
N THR A 135 -15.99 -12.54 -3.31
CA THR A 135 -16.53 -12.81 -4.66
C THR A 135 -15.61 -12.12 -5.68
N HIS A 136 -15.28 -10.88 -5.38
CA HIS A 136 -14.23 -10.13 -6.04
C HIS A 136 -13.13 -9.81 -5.03
N ARG A 137 -11.92 -10.33 -5.27
CA ARG A 137 -10.78 -10.14 -4.37
C ARG A 137 -10.31 -8.69 -4.31
N GLY A 138 -9.69 -8.33 -3.19
CA GLY A 138 -8.87 -7.14 -3.10
C GLY A 138 -7.61 -7.24 -3.97
N GLY A 139 -7.05 -6.10 -4.34
CA GLY A 139 -5.78 -6.02 -5.07
C GLY A 139 -4.58 -6.35 -4.17
N MET A 140 -3.50 -6.83 -4.79
CA MET A 140 -2.25 -7.15 -4.13
C MET A 140 -1.44 -5.90 -3.81
N GLY A 141 -0.73 -5.92 -2.69
CA GLY A 141 0.33 -4.97 -2.37
C GLY A 141 1.59 -5.22 -3.17
N ILE A 142 2.54 -4.31 -3.02
CA ILE A 142 3.86 -4.37 -3.67
C ILE A 142 4.94 -4.60 -2.61
N ARG A 143 5.90 -5.45 -2.94
CA ARG A 143 7.20 -5.52 -2.27
C ARG A 143 8.25 -4.81 -3.11
N ARG A 144 8.98 -3.91 -2.48
CA ARG A 144 10.10 -3.18 -3.06
C ARG A 144 11.29 -3.30 -2.11
N SER A 145 12.38 -3.88 -2.56
CA SER A 145 13.60 -4.07 -1.77
C SER A 145 14.72 -3.24 -2.37
N ILE A 146 15.35 -2.38 -1.56
CA ILE A 146 16.38 -1.44 -2.03
C ILE A 146 17.55 -1.47 -1.05
N ARG A 147 18.78 -1.40 -1.58
CA ARG A 147 20.01 -1.20 -0.80
C ARG A 147 20.90 -0.12 -1.38
N PRO A 148 21.72 0.54 -0.56
CA PRO A 148 22.77 1.43 -1.05
C PRO A 148 23.94 0.63 -1.66
N VAL A 149 24.63 1.22 -2.63
CA VAL A 149 25.78 0.62 -3.32
C VAL A 149 27.05 1.38 -2.96
N GLY A 150 27.96 0.73 -2.23
CA GLY A 150 29.27 1.27 -1.92
C GLY A 150 29.32 2.45 -0.93
N HIS A 151 28.20 2.75 -0.25
CA HIS A 151 28.15 3.85 0.72
C HIS A 151 27.04 3.62 1.76
N MET A 152 27.05 4.40 2.83
CA MET A 152 25.96 4.47 3.79
C MET A 152 24.95 5.53 3.35
N CYS A 153 23.66 5.21 3.44
CA CYS A 153 22.58 6.20 3.26
C CYS A 153 21.61 6.20 4.44
N GLU A 154 20.78 7.23 4.52
CA GLU A 154 19.65 7.27 5.45
C GLU A 154 18.35 6.97 4.72
N PHE A 155 17.55 6.09 5.31
CA PHE A 155 16.19 5.79 4.87
C PHE A 155 15.17 6.49 5.78
N ASN A 156 14.17 7.11 5.15
CA ASN A 156 12.99 7.63 5.81
C ASN A 156 11.76 7.05 5.10
N GLY A 157 10.86 6.43 5.86
CA GLY A 157 9.69 5.77 5.33
C GLY A 157 8.41 6.24 6.00
N VAL A 158 7.36 6.49 5.21
CA VAL A 158 6.01 6.75 5.72
C VAL A 158 5.04 5.80 5.06
N GLY A 159 4.41 4.96 5.87
CA GLY A 159 3.40 4.01 5.45
C GLY A 159 2.17 4.04 6.35
N GLU A 160 1.09 3.47 5.88
CA GLU A 160 -0.17 3.33 6.60
C GLU A 160 -0.60 1.84 6.63
N ARG A 161 -1.65 1.53 7.39
CA ARG A 161 -2.17 0.16 7.50
C ARG A 161 -1.19 -0.85 8.13
N PHE A 162 -0.23 -0.40 8.96
CA PHE A 162 0.67 -1.30 9.69
C PHE A 162 0.01 -1.93 10.93
N ARG A 163 -1.06 -1.32 11.44
CA ARG A 163 -1.82 -1.82 12.61
C ARG A 163 -3.23 -2.29 12.24
N HIS A 164 -3.88 -1.61 11.30
CA HIS A 164 -5.26 -1.85 10.92
C HIS A 164 -5.30 -2.25 9.46
N GLN A 165 -5.75 -3.47 9.20
CA GLN A 165 -5.89 -4.01 7.86
C GLN A 165 -6.91 -3.21 7.02
N PRO A 166 -6.72 -3.10 5.70
CA PRO A 166 -7.78 -2.59 4.82
C PRO A 166 -8.96 -3.58 4.82
N TRP A 167 -10.11 -3.12 5.29
CA TRP A 167 -11.29 -3.96 5.48
C TRP A 167 -11.94 -4.39 4.16
N GLY A 168 -12.48 -5.62 4.13
CA GLY A 168 -13.42 -6.06 3.11
C GLY A 168 -14.87 -5.65 3.43
N ILE A 169 -15.76 -5.76 2.45
CA ILE A 169 -17.17 -5.44 2.61
C ILE A 169 -18.08 -6.58 2.11
N PHE A 170 -19.31 -6.62 2.60
CA PHE A 170 -20.33 -7.62 2.23
C PHE A 170 -19.85 -9.08 2.35
N GLY A 171 -19.04 -9.36 3.37
CA GLY A 171 -18.49 -10.70 3.62
C GLY A 171 -17.12 -10.94 2.99
N GLY A 172 -16.56 -9.97 2.30
CA GLY A 172 -15.16 -10.01 1.89
C GLY A 172 -14.22 -9.89 3.08
N THR A 173 -13.02 -10.48 2.99
CA THR A 173 -12.01 -10.40 4.06
C THR A 173 -11.12 -9.17 3.91
N SER A 174 -10.44 -8.82 4.99
CA SER A 174 -9.43 -7.75 4.96
C SER A 174 -8.22 -8.17 4.12
N GLY A 175 -7.55 -7.20 3.51
CA GLY A 175 -6.24 -7.38 2.90
C GLY A 175 -5.11 -7.38 3.93
N ALA A 176 -3.89 -7.70 3.50
CA ALA A 176 -2.71 -7.69 4.35
C ALA A 176 -2.28 -6.27 4.75
N GLN A 177 -1.59 -6.19 5.87
CA GLN A 177 -0.98 -4.97 6.39
C GLN A 177 0.25 -4.56 5.58
N GLY A 178 0.63 -3.27 5.66
CA GLY A 178 1.92 -2.80 5.22
C GLY A 178 3.01 -3.07 6.27
N ALA A 179 4.26 -3.08 5.83
CA ALA A 179 5.40 -3.24 6.71
C ALA A 179 6.67 -2.62 6.11
N PHE A 180 7.55 -2.14 6.98
CA PHE A 180 8.94 -1.85 6.66
C PHE A 180 9.85 -2.71 7.52
N HIS A 181 10.88 -3.28 6.93
CA HIS A 181 11.92 -3.99 7.67
C HIS A 181 13.26 -3.92 6.97
N ILE A 182 14.32 -4.18 7.73
CA ILE A 182 15.68 -4.33 7.19
C ILE A 182 16.03 -5.81 7.22
N GLU A 183 16.62 -6.28 6.14
CA GLU A 183 17.27 -7.60 6.03
C GLU A 183 18.76 -7.40 5.94
N THR A 184 19.53 -8.25 6.62
CA THR A 184 21.00 -8.34 6.53
C THR A 184 21.38 -9.77 6.15
N HIS A 185 22.58 -9.95 5.58
CA HIS A 185 23.03 -11.28 5.15
C HIS A 185 23.11 -12.32 6.29
N ASP A 186 23.29 -11.86 7.52
CA ASP A 186 23.65 -12.76 8.63
C ASP A 186 22.53 -13.02 9.61
N VAL A 187 21.39 -12.39 9.51
CA VAL A 187 20.28 -12.71 10.46
C VAL A 187 19.11 -11.70 10.41
N GLU A 188 18.34 -11.77 11.34
CA GLU A 188 17.16 -11.09 11.87
C GLU A 188 16.62 -9.92 11.03
N LYS A 189 15.43 -10.18 10.57
CA LYS A 189 14.51 -9.18 10.06
C LYS A 189 14.20 -8.13 11.13
N VAL A 190 14.78 -6.95 11.01
CA VAL A 190 14.51 -5.84 11.92
C VAL A 190 13.29 -5.07 11.45
N SER A 191 12.19 -5.16 12.18
CA SER A 191 10.96 -4.43 11.88
C SER A 191 11.10 -2.94 12.18
N LEU A 192 10.64 -2.09 11.28
CA LEU A 192 10.60 -0.65 11.43
C LEU A 192 9.17 -0.15 11.69
N THR A 193 9.06 1.04 12.25
CA THR A 193 7.76 1.70 12.43
C THR A 193 7.21 2.20 11.10
N SER A 194 5.89 2.45 11.05
CA SER A 194 5.25 3.03 9.86
C SER A 194 5.71 4.45 9.52
N LYS A 195 6.45 5.08 10.41
CA LYS A 195 7.06 6.41 10.27
C LYS A 195 8.54 6.29 10.64
N ALA A 196 9.26 5.49 9.83
CA ALA A 196 10.70 5.30 9.98
C ALA A 196 11.42 6.60 9.66
N SER A 197 12.37 7.00 10.51
CA SER A 197 13.13 8.24 10.32
C SER A 197 14.59 8.02 10.64
N ARG A 198 15.46 8.53 9.77
CA ARG A 198 16.93 8.49 9.91
C ARG A 198 17.50 7.09 10.14
N VAL A 199 16.92 6.10 9.48
CA VAL A 199 17.39 4.73 9.56
C VAL A 199 18.65 4.61 8.71
N LYS A 200 19.77 4.31 9.32
CA LYS A 200 21.05 4.13 8.61
C LYS A 200 21.05 2.77 7.90
N LEU A 201 21.36 2.80 6.61
CA LEU A 201 21.53 1.62 5.77
C LEU A 201 22.96 1.56 5.27
N TRP A 202 23.63 0.46 5.53
CA TRP A 202 24.96 0.13 5.00
C TRP A 202 24.80 -0.73 3.73
N PRO A 203 25.85 -0.91 2.92
CA PRO A 203 25.75 -1.68 1.67
C PRO A 203 25.22 -3.11 1.82
N GLU A 204 25.37 -3.72 2.99
CA GLU A 204 24.86 -5.04 3.35
C GLU A 204 23.39 -5.05 3.78
N ASN A 205 22.81 -3.88 4.04
CA ASN A 205 21.43 -3.77 4.48
C ASN A 205 20.48 -3.62 3.28
N ILE A 206 19.42 -4.41 3.26
CA ILE A 206 18.31 -4.27 2.34
C ILE A 206 17.11 -3.75 3.11
N VAL A 207 16.59 -2.59 2.76
CA VAL A 207 15.28 -2.18 3.26
C VAL A 207 14.20 -2.77 2.37
N VAL A 208 13.28 -3.48 2.99
CA VAL A 208 12.11 -4.07 2.33
C VAL A 208 10.88 -3.27 2.69
N ILE A 209 10.22 -2.77 1.67
CA ILE A 209 9.00 -1.98 1.76
C ILE A 209 7.86 -2.84 1.25
N SER A 210 6.96 -3.24 2.14
CA SER A 210 5.74 -3.98 1.81
C SER A 210 4.55 -3.05 1.90
N THR A 211 3.91 -2.76 0.78
CA THR A 211 2.70 -1.96 0.79
C THR A 211 1.48 -2.82 1.11
N PRO A 212 0.41 -2.27 1.69
CA PRO A 212 -0.78 -3.03 2.00
C PRO A 212 -1.46 -3.59 0.75
N GLY A 213 -2.07 -4.75 0.91
CA GLY A 213 -3.10 -5.21 -0.02
C GLY A 213 -4.38 -4.39 0.11
N ALA A 214 -5.50 -4.93 -0.29
CA ALA A 214 -6.81 -4.26 -0.18
C ALA A 214 -7.92 -5.24 0.22
N GLY A 215 -9.03 -4.73 0.73
CA GLY A 215 -10.17 -5.53 1.14
C GLY A 215 -10.93 -6.15 -0.03
N GLY A 216 -11.44 -7.38 0.16
CA GLY A 216 -12.31 -8.06 -0.78
C GLY A 216 -13.75 -7.54 -0.76
N TYR A 217 -14.51 -7.86 -1.79
CA TYR A 217 -15.93 -7.54 -1.93
C TYR A 217 -16.75 -8.82 -2.04
N GLY A 218 -17.79 -8.92 -1.23
CA GLY A 218 -18.74 -10.05 -1.26
C GLY A 218 -18.15 -11.35 -0.72
N THR A 219 -19.02 -12.32 -0.50
CA THR A 219 -18.67 -13.59 0.14
C THR A 219 -17.69 -14.40 -0.72
N PRO A 220 -16.57 -14.89 -0.18
CA PRO A 220 -15.60 -15.69 -0.93
C PRO A 220 -16.19 -16.92 -1.64
N LYS A 221 -17.18 -17.57 -1.00
CA LYS A 221 -17.86 -18.75 -1.58
C LYS A 221 -18.54 -18.52 -2.94
N ASN A 222 -18.74 -17.26 -3.34
CA ASN A 222 -19.35 -16.91 -4.62
C ASN A 222 -18.31 -16.66 -5.73
N ARG A 223 -17.00 -16.75 -5.42
CA ARG A 223 -15.94 -16.62 -6.43
C ARG A 223 -15.94 -17.83 -7.36
N THR A 224 -15.85 -17.59 -8.66
CA THR A 224 -15.89 -18.66 -9.67
C THR A 224 -14.62 -19.52 -9.63
N LYS A 225 -14.74 -20.80 -9.97
CA LYS A 225 -13.60 -21.72 -10.05
C LYS A 225 -12.54 -21.25 -11.04
N ASP A 226 -12.94 -20.64 -12.15
CA ASP A 226 -12.01 -20.10 -13.14
C ASP A 226 -11.18 -18.94 -12.60
N ALA A 227 -11.81 -18.03 -11.83
CA ALA A 227 -11.09 -16.95 -11.17
C ALA A 227 -10.09 -17.48 -10.12
N LEU A 228 -10.44 -18.53 -9.36
CA LEU A 228 -9.52 -19.17 -8.42
C LEU A 228 -8.33 -19.82 -9.12
N ARG A 229 -8.57 -20.51 -10.25
CA ARG A 229 -7.48 -21.08 -11.07
C ARG A 229 -6.54 -20.00 -11.62
N GLN A 230 -7.10 -18.87 -12.06
CA GLN A 230 -6.31 -17.74 -12.55
C GLN A 230 -5.49 -17.09 -11.42
N ASP A 231 -6.05 -16.93 -10.22
CA ASP A 231 -5.33 -16.38 -9.08
C ASP A 231 -4.16 -17.27 -8.67
N LEU A 232 -4.35 -18.58 -8.62
CA LEU A 232 -3.29 -19.54 -8.34
C LEU A 232 -2.21 -19.53 -9.45
N ALA A 233 -2.64 -19.64 -10.71
CA ALA A 233 -1.72 -19.70 -11.86
C ALA A 233 -0.89 -18.42 -12.03
N SER A 234 -1.43 -17.27 -11.59
CA SER A 234 -0.74 -15.97 -11.62
C SER A 234 0.08 -15.66 -10.36
N GLY A 235 0.16 -16.59 -9.40
CA GLY A 235 0.91 -16.41 -8.15
C GLY A 235 0.34 -15.33 -7.23
N LYS A 236 -0.95 -15.02 -7.35
CA LYS A 236 -1.57 -14.02 -6.47
C LYS A 236 -2.02 -14.61 -5.16
N PHE A 237 -2.52 -15.84 -5.20
CA PHE A 237 -2.88 -16.61 -4.02
C PHE A 237 -2.20 -17.97 -4.02
N THR A 238 -1.74 -18.37 -2.84
CA THR A 238 -1.22 -19.72 -2.59
C THR A 238 -2.37 -20.73 -2.46
N GLU A 239 -2.06 -22.01 -2.60
CA GLU A 239 -3.02 -23.09 -2.32
C GLU A 239 -3.53 -23.02 -0.88
N ASP A 240 -2.66 -22.69 0.08
CA ASP A 240 -3.01 -22.55 1.48
C ASP A 240 -4.01 -21.41 1.71
N PHE A 241 -3.82 -20.28 1.06
CA PHE A 241 -4.78 -19.18 1.11
C PHE A 241 -6.12 -19.58 0.50
N LEU A 242 -6.11 -20.23 -0.66
CA LEU A 242 -7.33 -20.72 -1.30
C LEU A 242 -8.06 -21.73 -0.40
N ASN A 243 -7.35 -22.69 0.15
CA ASN A 243 -7.91 -23.67 1.09
C ASN A 243 -8.51 -23.02 2.34
N LYS A 244 -7.89 -21.98 2.85
CA LYS A 244 -8.36 -21.27 4.05
C LYS A 244 -9.63 -20.45 3.79
N HIS A 245 -9.72 -19.78 2.66
CA HIS A 245 -10.77 -18.78 2.41
C HIS A 245 -11.86 -19.23 1.44
N TYR A 246 -11.59 -20.24 0.59
CA TYR A 246 -12.46 -20.68 -0.50
C TYR A 246 -12.81 -22.18 -0.46
N LYS A 247 -12.63 -22.84 0.68
CA LYS A 247 -12.78 -24.30 0.89
C LYS A 247 -14.02 -24.99 0.26
N ASN A 248 -15.07 -24.23 -0.03
CA ASN A 248 -16.29 -24.79 -0.60
C ASN A 248 -16.41 -24.59 -2.12
N ASN A 249 -15.37 -24.05 -2.75
CA ASN A 249 -15.36 -23.73 -4.18
C ASN A 249 -14.27 -24.50 -4.97
N THR A 250 -13.41 -25.23 -4.26
CA THR A 250 -12.37 -26.10 -4.86
C THR A 250 -12.89 -27.45 -5.27
#